data_b70591165fc197822ec0927398dd1d21
#
_entry.id   b70591165fc197822ec0927398dd1d21
#
_cell.length_a   1.000
_cell.length_b   1.000
_cell.length_c   1.000
_cell.angle_alpha   90.00
_cell.angle_beta   90.00
_cell.angle_gamma   90.00
#
_symmetry.space_group_name_H-M   'P 1'
#
loop_
_entity.id
_entity.type
_entity.pdbx_description
1 polymer ?
#
loop_
_entity_poly.entity_id
_entity_poly.type
_entity_poly.pdbx_seq_one_letter_code
_entity_poly.pdbx_strand_id
1 'polypeptide(L)'
;MEEVFEFLKNAGTWYLATVDDEGNPQVRPFGAQNIFEGKLYIQTGLKKNVAKQLLAHPHIAISGMAKGKWIRLNAEAVYDERIEAQQAMLDANPELKDMYAAGDGNTAVFYLKNAAASICSFTEDPVTATF
;
A
#
# COMPACT_ATOMS: atom_id res chain seq x y z
N MET A 1 -13.34 1.98 -1.07
CA MET A 1 -12.10 1.73 -0.28
C MET A 1 -12.09 0.34 0.34
N GLU A 2 -13.18 -0.08 0.96
CA GLU A 2 -13.26 -1.43 1.58
C GLU A 2 -13.01 -2.54 0.58
N GLU A 3 -13.56 -2.43 -0.63
CA GLU A 3 -13.38 -3.43 -1.69
C GLU A 3 -11.92 -3.55 -2.11
N VAL A 4 -11.21 -2.44 -2.15
CA VAL A 4 -9.79 -2.40 -2.49
C VAL A 4 -8.97 -3.07 -1.38
N PHE A 5 -9.24 -2.72 -0.12
CA PHE A 5 -8.59 -3.35 1.03
C PHE A 5 -8.78 -4.87 1.02
N GLU A 6 -10.02 -5.34 0.85
CA GLU A 6 -10.30 -6.78 0.81
C GLU A 6 -9.61 -7.47 -0.36
N PHE A 7 -9.55 -6.81 -1.52
CA PHE A 7 -8.85 -7.36 -2.67
C PHE A 7 -7.35 -7.55 -2.37
N LEU A 8 -6.69 -6.55 -1.81
CA LEU A 8 -5.27 -6.61 -1.47
C LEU A 8 -5.00 -7.70 -0.42
N LYS A 9 -5.88 -7.79 0.58
CA LYS A 9 -5.79 -8.83 1.60
C LYS A 9 -5.93 -10.24 1.00
N ASN A 10 -6.89 -10.43 0.11
CA ASN A 10 -7.10 -11.72 -0.56
C ASN A 10 -5.97 -12.07 -1.52
N ALA A 11 -5.34 -11.09 -2.15
CA ALA A 11 -4.17 -11.30 -3.00
C ALA A 11 -2.98 -11.84 -2.20
N GLY A 12 -2.87 -11.43 -0.94
CA GLY A 12 -1.73 -11.76 -0.08
C GLY A 12 -0.48 -10.98 -0.46
N THR A 13 0.02 -11.17 -1.66
CA THR A 13 1.11 -10.38 -2.23
C THR A 13 0.59 -9.53 -3.37
N TRP A 14 0.90 -8.25 -3.33
CA TRP A 14 0.61 -7.29 -4.39
C TRP A 14 1.88 -6.48 -4.67
N TYR A 15 1.91 -5.74 -5.75
CA TYR A 15 3.12 -5.10 -6.23
C TYR A 15 2.94 -3.59 -6.25
N LEU A 16 3.92 -2.91 -5.65
CA LEU A 16 3.95 -1.45 -5.56
C LEU A 16 4.98 -0.90 -6.54
N ALA A 17 4.53 -0.03 -7.41
CA ALA A 17 5.39 0.72 -8.32
C ALA A 17 5.61 2.14 -7.78
N THR A 18 6.85 2.56 -7.78
CA THR A 18 7.30 3.90 -7.39
C THR A 18 8.21 4.46 -8.47
N VAL A 19 8.63 5.71 -8.31
CA VAL A 19 9.55 6.38 -9.23
C VAL A 19 10.79 6.80 -8.45
N ASP A 20 11.98 6.53 -8.99
CA ASP A 20 13.23 6.99 -8.40
C ASP A 20 13.56 8.43 -8.81
N ASP A 21 14.68 8.96 -8.29
CA ASP A 21 15.08 10.36 -8.56
C ASP A 21 15.41 10.63 -10.02
N GLU A 22 15.69 9.59 -10.81
CA GLU A 22 15.98 9.71 -12.24
C GLU A 22 14.75 9.54 -13.11
N GLY A 23 13.57 9.36 -12.49
CA GLY A 23 12.31 9.16 -13.21
C GLY A 23 12.07 7.73 -13.65
N ASN A 24 12.90 6.77 -13.23
CA ASN A 24 12.73 5.37 -13.58
C ASN A 24 11.71 4.70 -12.67
N PRO A 25 10.78 3.90 -13.23
CA PRO A 25 9.85 3.14 -12.41
C PRO A 25 10.57 1.99 -11.72
N GLN A 26 10.18 1.74 -10.46
CA GLN A 26 10.65 0.64 -9.65
C GLN A 26 9.44 -0.13 -9.14
N VAL A 27 9.54 -1.46 -9.05
CA VAL A 27 8.43 -2.29 -8.58
C VAL A 27 8.96 -3.38 -7.64
N ARG A 28 8.18 -3.69 -6.58
CA ARG A 28 8.52 -4.73 -5.61
C ARG A 28 7.26 -5.27 -4.94
N PRO A 29 7.34 -6.48 -4.37
CA PRO A 29 6.21 -7.06 -3.66
C PRO A 29 5.97 -6.39 -2.31
N PHE A 30 4.70 -6.25 -1.95
CA PHE A 30 4.20 -5.81 -0.66
C PHE A 30 3.13 -6.79 -0.19
N GLY A 31 2.79 -6.77 1.09
CA GLY A 31 1.79 -7.69 1.61
C GLY A 31 1.07 -7.19 2.86
N ALA A 32 1.34 -5.98 3.31
CA ALA A 32 0.73 -5.43 4.52
C ALA A 32 -0.13 -4.22 4.20
N GLN A 33 -1.36 -4.24 4.64
CA GLN A 33 -2.32 -3.17 4.50
C GLN A 33 -3.28 -3.17 5.69
N ASN A 34 -3.83 -2.00 6.01
CA ASN A 34 -4.94 -1.90 6.95
C ASN A 34 -5.76 -0.64 6.67
N ILE A 35 -6.94 -0.59 7.28
CA ILE A 35 -7.75 0.63 7.31
C ILE A 35 -7.65 1.20 8.72
N PHE A 36 -7.28 2.47 8.82
CA PHE A 36 -7.14 3.18 10.08
C PHE A 36 -7.64 4.61 9.89
N GLU A 37 -8.52 5.05 10.77
CA GLU A 37 -9.14 6.39 10.71
C GLU A 37 -9.74 6.71 9.32
N GLY A 38 -10.37 5.72 8.69
CA GLY A 38 -11.03 5.91 7.40
C GLY A 38 -10.09 6.02 6.20
N LYS A 39 -8.84 5.59 6.34
CA LYS A 39 -7.84 5.63 5.26
C LYS A 39 -7.19 4.26 5.09
N LEU A 40 -6.80 3.97 3.86
CA LEU A 40 -6.08 2.75 3.53
C LEU A 40 -4.58 2.99 3.65
N TYR A 41 -3.92 2.23 4.51
CA TYR A 41 -2.49 2.34 4.79
C TYR A 41 -1.71 1.16 4.23
N ILE A 42 -0.47 1.45 3.85
CA ILE A 42 0.55 0.46 3.50
C ILE A 42 1.78 0.70 4.39
N GLN A 43 2.66 -0.30 4.51
CA GLN A 43 3.83 -0.21 5.38
C GLN A 43 5.11 -0.61 4.68
N THR A 44 6.18 0.08 5.03
CA THR A 44 7.56 -0.30 4.71
C THR A 44 8.49 0.08 5.85
N GLY A 45 9.81 0.01 5.63
CA GLY A 45 10.83 0.48 6.56
C GLY A 45 11.53 1.72 6.01
N LEU A 46 11.78 2.71 6.85
CA LEU A 46 12.43 3.96 6.44
C LEU A 46 13.82 3.76 5.82
N LYS A 47 14.50 2.67 6.17
CA LYS A 47 15.84 2.37 5.64
C LYS A 47 15.82 1.86 4.20
N LYS A 48 14.66 1.46 3.69
CA LYS A 48 14.52 0.91 2.33
C LYS A 48 14.43 2.02 1.29
N ASN A 49 14.92 1.72 0.07
CA ASN A 49 14.82 2.66 -1.05
C ASN A 49 13.38 3.03 -1.39
N VAL A 50 12.44 2.09 -1.23
CA VAL A 50 11.03 2.38 -1.49
C VAL A 50 10.50 3.50 -0.61
N ALA A 51 10.89 3.55 0.66
CA ALA A 51 10.47 4.64 1.56
C ALA A 51 11.00 5.98 1.08
N LYS A 52 12.25 6.02 0.64
CA LYS A 52 12.86 7.26 0.11
C LYS A 52 12.13 7.71 -1.15
N GLN A 53 11.75 6.77 -2.03
CA GLN A 53 11.01 7.08 -3.24
C GLN A 53 9.61 7.58 -2.93
N LEU A 54 8.90 6.96 -1.98
CA LEU A 54 7.57 7.42 -1.55
C LEU A 54 7.60 8.83 -0.98
N LEU A 55 8.63 9.16 -0.21
CA LEU A 55 8.77 10.49 0.39
C LEU A 55 9.08 11.56 -0.65
N ALA A 56 9.92 11.24 -1.65
CA ALA A 56 10.35 12.19 -2.67
C ALA A 56 9.37 12.27 -3.85
N HIS A 57 8.74 11.15 -4.21
CA HIS A 57 7.87 11.01 -5.38
C HIS A 57 6.61 10.23 -4.97
N PRO A 58 5.58 10.91 -4.47
CA PRO A 58 4.45 10.25 -3.82
C PRO A 58 3.49 9.52 -4.77
N HIS A 59 3.55 9.77 -6.08
CA HIS A 59 2.67 9.09 -7.02
C HIS A 59 3.08 7.63 -7.20
N ILE A 60 2.13 6.73 -6.96
CA ILE A 60 2.35 5.29 -6.97
C ILE A 60 1.33 4.57 -7.83
N ALA A 61 1.65 3.32 -8.15
CA ALA A 61 0.70 2.39 -8.74
C ALA A 61 0.79 1.04 -8.00
N ILE A 62 -0.35 0.37 -7.89
CA ILE A 62 -0.43 -0.95 -7.28
C ILE A 62 -1.11 -1.90 -8.27
N SER A 63 -0.61 -3.13 -8.35
CA SER A 63 -1.25 -4.21 -9.07
C SER A 63 -1.10 -5.52 -8.30
N GLY A 64 -2.07 -6.40 -8.46
CA GLY A 64 -2.08 -7.73 -7.84
C GLY A 64 -3.20 -8.57 -8.39
N MET A 65 -3.15 -9.87 -8.11
CA MET A 65 -4.16 -10.83 -8.59
C MET A 65 -4.77 -11.59 -7.44
N ALA A 66 -6.08 -11.80 -7.53
CA ALA A 66 -6.82 -12.65 -6.60
C ALA A 66 -8.03 -13.25 -7.31
N LYS A 67 -8.22 -14.57 -7.19
CA LYS A 67 -9.41 -15.28 -7.69
C LYS A 67 -9.70 -15.01 -9.17
N GLY A 68 -8.66 -14.98 -10.01
CA GLY A 68 -8.79 -14.75 -11.45
C GLY A 68 -9.06 -13.30 -11.86
N LYS A 69 -9.04 -12.38 -10.92
CA LYS A 69 -9.19 -10.94 -11.15
C LYS A 69 -7.88 -10.24 -10.84
N TRP A 70 -7.74 -9.02 -11.33
CA TRP A 70 -6.58 -8.19 -11.00
C TRP A 70 -7.01 -6.77 -10.67
N ILE A 71 -6.19 -6.10 -9.85
CA ILE A 71 -6.41 -4.70 -9.49
C ILE A 71 -5.39 -3.82 -10.18
N ARG A 72 -5.84 -2.64 -10.59
CA ARG A 72 -5.00 -1.53 -11.00
C ARG A 72 -5.39 -0.34 -10.15
N LEU A 73 -4.41 0.21 -9.43
CA LEU A 73 -4.66 1.34 -8.54
C LEU A 73 -3.59 2.38 -8.75
N ASN A 74 -3.98 3.64 -8.80
CA ASN A 74 -3.09 4.79 -8.78
C ASN A 74 -3.46 5.66 -7.59
N ALA A 75 -2.47 6.18 -6.89
CA ALA A 75 -2.69 7.02 -5.71
C ALA A 75 -1.46 7.88 -5.42
N GLU A 76 -1.60 8.73 -4.41
CA GLU A 76 -0.49 9.43 -3.79
C GLU A 76 -0.27 8.83 -2.41
N ALA A 77 0.96 8.47 -2.07
CA ALA A 77 1.32 7.96 -0.76
C ALA A 77 1.66 9.12 0.17
N VAL A 78 1.02 9.19 1.33
CA VAL A 78 1.24 10.24 2.33
C VAL A 78 1.80 9.61 3.59
N TYR A 79 2.97 10.08 4.01
CA TYR A 79 3.64 9.58 5.21
C TYR A 79 2.87 10.01 6.46
N ASP A 80 2.63 9.06 7.36
CA ASP A 80 2.04 9.32 8.67
C ASP A 80 3.02 8.86 9.73
N GLU A 81 3.66 9.82 10.40
CA GLU A 81 4.70 9.54 11.39
C GLU A 81 4.16 9.18 12.78
N ARG A 82 2.83 9.20 12.97
CA ARG A 82 2.23 8.94 14.28
C ARG A 82 2.43 7.50 14.71
N ILE A 83 2.79 7.32 15.97
CA ILE A 83 2.96 5.99 16.57
C ILE A 83 1.65 5.20 16.54
N GLU A 84 0.50 5.84 16.74
CA GLU A 84 -0.82 5.20 16.70
C GLU A 84 -1.08 4.53 15.34
N ALA A 85 -0.70 5.20 14.25
CA ALA A 85 -0.85 4.64 12.90
C ALA A 85 0.06 3.44 12.68
N GLN A 86 1.30 3.50 13.16
CA GLN A 86 2.24 2.38 13.12
C GLN A 86 1.70 1.20 13.92
N GLN A 87 1.24 1.43 15.13
CA GLN A 87 0.71 0.37 15.99
C GLN A 87 -0.52 -0.29 15.37
N ALA A 88 -1.44 0.48 14.79
CA ALA A 88 -2.61 -0.05 14.13
C ALA A 88 -2.24 -1.01 12.99
N MET A 89 -1.22 -0.66 12.20
CA MET A 89 -0.73 -1.52 11.13
C MET A 89 -0.16 -2.83 11.67
N LEU A 90 0.64 -2.76 12.73
CA LEU A 90 1.25 -3.95 13.33
C LEU A 90 0.20 -4.86 13.97
N ASP A 91 -0.82 -4.29 14.60
CA ASP A 91 -1.91 -5.07 15.18
C ASP A 91 -2.76 -5.76 14.12
N ALA A 92 -2.93 -5.13 12.96
CA ALA A 92 -3.64 -5.72 11.82
C ALA A 92 -2.81 -6.78 11.08
N ASN A 93 -1.49 -6.73 11.20
CA ASN A 93 -0.55 -7.64 10.54
C ASN A 93 0.49 -8.11 11.57
N PRO A 94 0.10 -9.01 12.50
CA PRO A 94 0.97 -9.37 13.64
C PRO A 94 2.33 -9.96 13.25
N GLU A 95 2.43 -10.58 12.08
CA GLU A 95 3.68 -11.13 11.57
C GLU A 95 4.77 -10.06 11.38
N LEU A 96 4.40 -8.80 11.21
CA LEU A 96 5.35 -7.70 11.09
C LEU A 96 6.07 -7.42 12.41
N LYS A 97 5.51 -7.84 13.54
CA LYS A 97 6.10 -7.61 14.88
C LYS A 97 7.41 -8.33 15.07
N ASP A 98 7.74 -9.30 14.23
CA ASP A 98 9.04 -9.97 14.25
C ASP A 98 10.17 -9.06 13.76
N MET A 99 9.86 -8.04 12.95
CA MET A 99 10.86 -7.16 12.34
C MET A 99 10.65 -5.69 12.67
N TYR A 100 9.45 -5.30 13.09
CA TYR A 100 9.06 -3.90 13.30
C TYR A 100 8.41 -3.70 14.65
N ALA A 101 8.57 -2.51 15.22
CA ALA A 101 7.86 -2.06 16.41
C ALA A 101 7.48 -0.60 16.25
N ALA A 102 6.31 -0.22 16.76
CA ALA A 102 5.90 1.17 16.74
C ALA A 102 6.92 2.05 17.47
N GLY A 103 7.33 3.14 16.85
CA GLY A 103 8.31 4.04 17.43
C GLY A 103 9.76 3.56 17.35
N ASP A 104 10.05 2.53 16.54
CA ASP A 104 11.41 1.99 16.41
C ASP A 104 12.34 2.84 15.52
N GLY A 105 11.84 3.94 14.95
CA GLY A 105 12.62 4.79 14.04
C GLY A 105 12.78 4.21 12.64
N ASN A 106 12.18 3.07 12.35
CA ASN A 106 12.24 2.42 11.03
C ASN A 106 10.86 2.10 10.45
N THR A 107 9.89 1.73 11.26
CA THR A 107 8.53 1.43 10.81
C THR A 107 7.92 2.67 10.16
N ALA A 108 7.49 2.54 8.90
CA ALA A 108 6.92 3.64 8.14
C ALA A 108 5.59 3.23 7.55
N VAL A 109 4.54 3.98 7.87
CA VAL A 109 3.21 3.77 7.30
C VAL A 109 2.82 4.99 6.45
N PHE A 110 2.17 4.70 5.33
CA PHE A 110 1.71 5.70 4.38
C PHE A 110 0.24 5.43 4.08
N TYR A 111 -0.60 6.46 4.09
CA TYR A 111 -1.96 6.28 3.61
C TYR A 111 -2.07 6.71 2.15
N LEU A 112 -3.02 6.13 1.45
CA LEU A 112 -3.28 6.40 0.04
C LEU A 112 -4.29 7.52 -0.10
N LYS A 113 -3.90 8.55 -0.85
CA LYS A 113 -4.69 9.75 -1.09
C LYS A 113 -4.99 9.86 -2.58
N ASN A 114 -6.17 10.40 -2.92
CA ASN A 114 -6.60 10.58 -4.31
C ASN A 114 -6.49 9.27 -5.10
N ALA A 115 -6.93 8.18 -4.48
CA ALA A 115 -6.82 6.86 -5.06
C ALA A 115 -7.90 6.62 -6.11
N ALA A 116 -7.52 6.00 -7.22
CA ALA A 116 -8.42 5.52 -8.25
C ALA A 116 -8.06 4.07 -8.55
N ALA A 117 -9.01 3.16 -8.36
CA ALA A 117 -8.80 1.74 -8.52
C ALA A 117 -9.81 1.14 -9.48
N SER A 118 -9.36 0.11 -10.20
CA SER A 118 -10.22 -0.75 -11.04
C SER A 118 -9.91 -2.20 -10.70
N ILE A 119 -10.94 -2.97 -10.37
CA ILE A 119 -10.85 -4.42 -10.22
C ILE A 119 -11.38 -5.03 -11.51
N CYS A 120 -10.51 -5.69 -12.23
CA CYS A 120 -10.73 -6.15 -13.60
C CYS A 120 -10.83 -7.66 -13.68
N SER A 121 -11.55 -8.15 -14.70
CA SER A 121 -11.63 -9.57 -15.05
C SER A 121 -11.70 -9.71 -16.57
N PHE A 122 -11.58 -10.95 -17.06
CA PHE A 122 -11.73 -11.21 -18.50
C PHE A 122 -13.18 -11.28 -18.95
N THR A 123 -14.15 -11.37 -18.02
CA THR A 123 -15.54 -11.69 -18.34
C THR A 123 -16.54 -10.63 -17.87
N GLU A 124 -16.17 -9.78 -16.92
CA GLU A 124 -17.07 -8.78 -16.34
C GLU A 124 -16.54 -7.36 -16.55
N ASP A 125 -17.43 -6.39 -16.47
CA ASP A 125 -17.03 -4.99 -16.49
C ASP A 125 -16.19 -4.66 -15.25
N PRO A 126 -15.21 -3.75 -15.34
CA PRO A 126 -14.42 -3.35 -14.18
C PRO A 126 -15.28 -2.75 -13.07
N VAL A 127 -14.96 -3.12 -11.83
CA VAL A 127 -15.50 -2.46 -10.64
C VAL A 127 -14.52 -1.36 -10.25
N THR A 128 -14.99 -0.12 -10.19
CA THR A 128 -14.15 1.04 -9.92
C THR A 128 -14.41 1.61 -8.53
N ALA A 129 -13.39 2.21 -7.94
CA ALA A 129 -13.48 2.89 -6.65
C ALA A 129 -12.54 4.09 -6.63
N THR A 130 -12.98 5.15 -5.98
CA THR A 130 -12.15 6.33 -5.72
C THR A 130 -12.23 6.68 -4.23
N PHE A 131 -11.11 7.09 -3.67
CA PHE A 131 -11.08 7.45 -2.25
C PHE A 131 -9.87 8.32 -1.91
#